data_41b53b7cf347ecbe30f1bb01e779ebea
#
_entry.id   41b53b7cf347ecbe30f1bb01e779ebea
#
_cell.length_a   1.000
_cell.length_b   1.000
_cell.length_c   1.000
_cell.angle_alpha   90.00
_cell.angle_beta   90.00
_cell.angle_gamma   90.00
#
_symmetry.space_group_name_H-M   'P 1'
#
loop_
_entity.id
_entity.type
_entity.pdbx_description
1 polymer ?
#
loop_
_entity_poly.entity_id
_entity_poly.type
_entity_poly.pdbx_seq_one_letter_code
_entity_poly.pdbx_strand_id
1 'polypeptide(L)'
;GGKKSGYAGYYFHVEPDTGEGSTYGHMLAVGLYCPEPVVLHSVRDEIFDNGAEVERTIRQADAFTLCRDNALRRTPKGFPSGSPYDELLRLKEFLLERRMTERELLDGRLLEFTLERMRQTQPFVALLNRAVRYAFEEMR
;
A
#
# COMPACT_ATOMS: atom_id res chain seq x y z
N GLY A 1 16.89 14.01 -0.65
CA GLY A 1 15.76 14.01 -0.82
C GLY A 1 15.10 14.55 -2.07
N GLY A 2 14.80 13.76 -3.02
CA GLY A 2 14.03 14.18 -4.15
C GLY A 2 12.60 14.56 -3.79
N LYS A 3 11.96 15.28 -4.63
CA LYS A 3 10.53 15.58 -4.50
C LYS A 3 9.78 14.26 -4.40
N LYS A 4 8.95 14.15 -3.39
CA LYS A 4 8.07 13.00 -3.30
C LYS A 4 7.19 12.98 -4.53
N SER A 5 7.31 11.93 -5.33
CA SER A 5 6.31 11.63 -6.32
C SER A 5 5.00 11.42 -5.57
N GLY A 6 3.90 12.03 -5.99
CA GLY A 6 2.60 11.76 -5.39
C GLY A 6 2.09 10.35 -5.69
N TYR A 7 2.79 9.60 -6.54
CA TYR A 7 2.38 8.28 -6.97
C TYR A 7 2.80 7.19 -5.99
N ALA A 8 2.17 6.03 -6.11
CA ALA A 8 2.51 4.86 -5.34
C ALA A 8 3.97 4.46 -5.59
N GLY A 9 4.65 4.05 -4.54
CA GLY A 9 6.06 3.69 -4.60
C GLY A 9 6.35 2.33 -4.01
N TYR A 10 7.58 1.90 -4.19
CA TYR A 10 8.12 0.69 -3.60
C TYR A 10 9.13 1.10 -2.55
N TYR A 11 9.01 0.52 -1.35
CA TYR A 11 9.84 0.85 -0.20
C TYR A 11 10.50 -0.42 0.30
N PHE A 12 11.81 -0.41 0.37
CA PHE A 12 12.56 -1.54 0.89
C PHE A 12 13.26 -1.11 2.18
N HIS A 13 12.88 -1.74 3.28
CA HIS A 13 13.48 -1.47 4.58
C HIS A 13 14.34 -2.65 5.01
N VAL A 14 15.61 -2.39 5.26
CA VAL A 14 16.56 -3.38 5.73
C VAL A 14 16.90 -3.05 7.18
N GLU A 15 16.61 -3.97 8.09
CA GLU A 15 17.01 -3.80 9.48
C GLU A 15 18.38 -4.42 9.69
N PRO A 16 19.31 -3.68 10.30
CA PRO A 16 20.59 -4.28 10.68
C PRO A 16 20.36 -5.37 11.73
N ASP A 17 21.14 -6.44 11.63
CA ASP A 17 21.11 -7.51 12.62
C ASP A 17 21.65 -6.96 13.94
N THR A 18 20.81 -6.90 14.96
CA THR A 18 21.21 -6.44 16.29
C THR A 18 21.70 -7.59 17.19
N GLY A 19 21.76 -8.80 16.65
CA GLY A 19 22.19 -9.97 17.42
C GLY A 19 21.15 -10.51 18.39
N GLU A 20 20.05 -9.85 18.53
CA GLU A 20 18.94 -10.28 19.41
C GLU A 20 17.73 -10.52 18.54
N GLY A 21 17.50 -11.70 18.04
CA GLY A 21 16.35 -12.12 17.25
C GLY A 21 15.29 -11.04 17.01
N SER A 22 15.61 -10.06 16.19
CA SER A 22 14.68 -8.98 15.87
C SER A 22 13.43 -9.58 15.22
N THR A 23 12.28 -9.33 15.85
CA THR A 23 11.00 -9.78 15.30
C THR A 23 10.56 -8.97 14.08
N TYR A 24 11.27 -7.90 13.77
CA TYR A 24 10.83 -6.98 12.72
C TYR A 24 11.36 -7.31 11.33
N GLY A 25 12.56 -7.83 11.21
CA GLY A 25 13.06 -8.28 9.92
C GLY A 25 13.03 -7.22 8.82
N HIS A 26 13.44 -7.65 7.65
CA HIS A 26 13.43 -6.81 6.45
C HIS A 26 12.02 -6.77 5.86
N MET A 27 11.65 -5.64 5.26
CA MET A 27 10.31 -5.46 4.76
C MET A 27 10.31 -4.81 3.39
N LEU A 28 9.47 -5.33 2.51
CA LEU A 28 9.13 -4.70 1.25
C LEU A 28 7.71 -4.17 1.37
N ALA A 29 7.52 -2.88 1.11
CA ALA A 29 6.21 -2.25 1.12
C ALA A 29 5.92 -1.59 -0.21
N VAL A 30 4.67 -1.63 -0.62
CA VAL A 30 4.23 -1.11 -1.91
C VAL A 30 2.95 -0.31 -1.71
N GLY A 31 2.91 0.92 -2.18
CA GLY A 31 1.69 1.71 -2.14
C GLY A 31 1.92 3.17 -1.82
N LEU A 32 0.96 3.75 -1.09
CA LEU A 32 0.97 5.16 -0.70
C LEU A 32 1.21 5.26 0.81
N TYR A 33 2.34 5.85 1.16
CA TYR A 33 2.70 6.15 2.54
C TYR A 33 2.36 7.60 2.85
N CYS A 34 1.54 7.81 3.87
CA CYS A 34 1.14 9.14 4.32
C CYS A 34 0.73 10.07 3.16
N PRO A 35 -0.26 9.66 2.34
CA PRO A 35 -0.68 10.51 1.22
C PRO A 35 -1.27 11.83 1.70
N GLU A 36 -1.14 12.85 0.85
CA GLU A 36 -1.77 14.15 1.10
C GLU A 36 -3.29 14.00 1.19
N PRO A 37 -3.98 14.89 1.93
CA PRO A 37 -5.43 14.78 2.11
C PRO A 37 -6.23 14.67 0.81
N VAL A 38 -5.87 15.40 -0.23
CA VAL A 38 -6.57 15.34 -1.51
C VAL A 38 -6.40 13.98 -2.18
N VAL A 39 -5.22 13.39 -2.07
CA VAL A 39 -4.93 12.06 -2.61
C VAL A 39 -5.69 11.00 -1.79
N LEU A 40 -5.63 11.12 -0.47
CA LEU A 40 -6.34 10.21 0.43
C LEU A 40 -7.83 10.19 0.14
N HIS A 41 -8.43 11.36 -0.06
CA HIS A 41 -9.85 11.47 -0.41
C HIS A 41 -10.15 10.78 -1.75
N SER A 42 -9.30 11.00 -2.75
CA SER A 42 -9.47 10.38 -4.06
C SER A 42 -9.39 8.86 -4.00
N VAL A 43 -8.46 8.32 -3.20
CA VAL A 43 -8.36 6.86 -3.00
C VAL A 43 -9.63 6.35 -2.32
N ARG A 44 -10.14 7.08 -1.34
CA ARG A 44 -11.38 6.71 -0.65
C ARG A 44 -12.59 6.72 -1.59
N ASP A 45 -12.65 7.69 -2.51
CA ASP A 45 -13.68 7.69 -3.55
C ASP A 45 -13.62 6.42 -4.39
N GLU A 46 -12.42 6.02 -4.80
CA GLU A 46 -12.21 4.80 -5.57
C GLU A 46 -12.66 3.57 -4.78
N ILE A 47 -12.32 3.50 -3.50
CA ILE A 47 -12.75 2.41 -2.62
C ILE A 47 -14.27 2.37 -2.50
N PHE A 48 -14.90 3.52 -2.31
CA PHE A 48 -16.35 3.60 -2.15
C PHE A 48 -17.07 3.16 -3.42
N ASP A 49 -16.61 3.64 -4.56
CA ASP A 49 -17.25 3.38 -5.85
C ASP A 49 -16.90 2.03 -6.45
N ASN A 50 -15.67 1.55 -6.23
CA ASN A 50 -15.13 0.35 -6.87
C ASN A 50 -14.46 -0.59 -5.87
N GLY A 51 -15.03 -0.72 -4.69
CA GLY A 51 -14.43 -1.48 -3.59
C GLY A 51 -14.15 -2.94 -3.92
N ALA A 52 -15.02 -3.58 -4.70
CA ALA A 52 -14.81 -4.96 -5.11
C ALA A 52 -13.53 -5.10 -5.97
N GLU A 53 -13.29 -4.14 -6.86
CA GLU A 53 -12.06 -4.13 -7.65
C GLU A 53 -10.84 -3.89 -6.78
N VAL A 54 -10.94 -2.96 -5.82
CA VAL A 54 -9.85 -2.70 -4.87
C VAL A 54 -9.50 -3.97 -4.10
N GLU A 55 -10.50 -4.67 -3.56
CA GLU A 55 -10.28 -5.92 -2.84
C GLU A 55 -9.65 -6.99 -3.73
N ARG A 56 -10.08 -7.07 -4.99
CA ARG A 56 -9.51 -8.01 -5.93
C ARG A 56 -8.01 -7.76 -6.14
N THR A 57 -7.61 -6.49 -6.30
CA THR A 57 -6.18 -6.16 -6.48
C THR A 57 -5.36 -6.53 -5.24
N ILE A 58 -5.93 -6.38 -4.05
CA ILE A 58 -5.28 -6.79 -2.81
C ILE A 58 -5.10 -8.31 -2.79
N ARG A 59 -6.13 -9.06 -3.17
CA ARG A 59 -6.05 -10.53 -3.22
C ARG A 59 -5.05 -11.02 -4.27
N GLN A 60 -4.93 -10.32 -5.39
CA GLN A 60 -3.97 -10.69 -6.43
C GLN A 60 -2.52 -10.56 -5.95
N ALA A 61 -2.28 -9.71 -4.97
CA ALA A 61 -0.98 -9.56 -4.33
C ALA A 61 -0.87 -10.52 -3.13
N ASP A 62 -1.06 -11.82 -3.38
CA ASP A 62 -1.24 -12.81 -2.32
C ASP A 62 0.00 -13.01 -1.44
N ALA A 63 1.20 -12.66 -1.92
CA ALA A 63 2.41 -12.70 -1.12
C ALA A 63 2.52 -11.53 -0.13
N PHE A 64 1.60 -10.57 -0.22
CA PHE A 64 1.62 -9.35 0.59
C PHE A 64 0.42 -9.31 1.54
N THR A 65 0.55 -8.50 2.57
CA THR A 65 -0.53 -8.24 3.52
C THR A 65 -0.81 -6.74 3.54
N LEU A 66 -2.08 -6.36 3.48
CA LEU A 66 -2.46 -4.96 3.60
C LEU A 66 -2.19 -4.46 5.02
N CYS A 67 -1.46 -3.35 5.13
CA CYS A 67 -1.20 -2.72 6.41
C CYS A 67 -2.49 -2.08 6.94
N ARG A 68 -2.87 -2.41 8.17
CA ARG A 68 -4.09 -1.89 8.80
C ARG A 68 -3.80 -1.14 10.10
N ASP A 69 -2.54 -0.81 10.33
CA ASP A 69 -2.09 -0.25 11.61
C ASP A 69 -2.49 1.21 11.80
N ASN A 70 -2.71 1.93 10.71
CA ASN A 70 -3.02 3.34 10.76
C ASN A 70 -4.41 3.61 10.15
N ALA A 71 -5.41 3.61 11.01
CA ALA A 71 -6.80 3.72 10.58
C ALA A 71 -7.59 4.66 11.49
N LEU A 72 -8.58 5.31 10.91
CA LEU A 72 -9.56 6.08 11.66
C LEU A 72 -10.47 5.12 12.45
N ARG A 73 -10.98 5.59 13.56
CA ARG A 73 -11.94 4.82 14.38
C ARG A 73 -13.35 4.81 13.78
N ARG A 74 -13.65 5.78 12.94
CA ARG A 74 -14.97 5.94 12.34
C ARG A 74 -14.85 6.15 10.84
N THR A 75 -15.95 5.96 10.14
CA THR A 75 -16.04 6.28 8.72
C THR A 75 -15.55 7.70 8.47
N PRO A 76 -14.67 7.93 7.48
CA PRO A 76 -14.17 9.26 7.20
C PRO A 76 -15.28 10.21 6.80
N LYS A 77 -15.09 11.48 7.13
CA LYS A 77 -16.02 12.55 6.83
C LYS A 77 -16.25 12.65 5.31
N GLY A 78 -17.49 12.78 4.91
CA GLY A 78 -17.87 12.85 3.50
C GLY A 78 -18.30 11.53 2.90
N PHE A 79 -18.23 10.44 3.68
CA PHE A 79 -18.68 9.11 3.23
C PHE A 79 -19.80 8.60 4.14
N PRO A 80 -20.84 7.98 3.57
CA PRO A 80 -21.88 7.35 4.39
C PRO A 80 -21.33 6.18 5.18
N SER A 81 -21.78 6.01 6.40
CA SER A 81 -21.43 4.83 7.20
C SER A 81 -22.17 3.59 6.68
N GLY A 82 -21.64 2.42 6.98
CA GLY A 82 -22.28 1.16 6.62
C GLY A 82 -21.90 0.61 5.27
N SER A 83 -20.90 1.21 4.60
CA SER A 83 -20.37 0.63 3.39
C SER A 83 -19.74 -0.74 3.67
N PRO A 84 -19.90 -1.74 2.77
CA PRO A 84 -19.17 -3.01 2.91
C PRO A 84 -17.66 -2.84 2.87
N TYR A 85 -17.17 -1.67 2.44
CA TYR A 85 -15.73 -1.35 2.36
C TYR A 85 -15.29 -0.36 3.43
N ASP A 86 -16.05 -0.23 4.50
CA ASP A 86 -15.77 0.76 5.55
C ASP A 86 -14.40 0.60 6.18
N GLU A 87 -13.95 -0.64 6.37
CA GLU A 87 -12.61 -0.89 6.93
C GLU A 87 -11.51 -0.32 6.05
N LEU A 88 -11.65 -0.45 4.72
CA LEU A 88 -10.68 0.13 3.78
C LEU A 88 -10.78 1.65 3.78
N LEU A 89 -11.99 2.20 3.84
CA LEU A 89 -12.21 3.65 3.87
C LEU A 89 -11.53 4.32 5.06
N ARG A 90 -11.44 3.62 6.19
CA ARG A 90 -10.85 4.16 7.42
C ARG A 90 -9.33 4.21 7.40
N LEU A 91 -8.68 3.52 6.46
CA LEU A 91 -7.21 3.53 6.38
C LEU A 91 -6.71 4.93 6.03
N LYS A 92 -5.59 5.31 6.64
CA LYS A 92 -4.93 6.59 6.39
C LYS A 92 -3.77 6.47 5.42
N GLU A 93 -3.38 5.24 5.10
CA GLU A 93 -2.35 4.93 4.12
C GLU A 93 -2.69 3.59 3.48
N PHE A 94 -2.15 3.37 2.30
CA PHE A 94 -2.50 2.19 1.49
C PHE A 94 -1.23 1.47 1.08
N LEU A 95 -0.79 0.58 1.97
CA LEU A 95 0.46 -0.17 1.81
C LEU A 95 0.21 -1.67 1.87
N LEU A 96 0.75 -2.36 0.89
CA LEU A 96 0.91 -3.80 0.92
C LEU A 96 2.31 -4.10 1.43
N GLU A 97 2.44 -4.98 2.39
CA GLU A 97 3.71 -5.27 3.06
C GLU A 97 4.03 -6.75 2.96
N ARG A 98 5.32 -7.05 2.80
CA ARG A 98 5.85 -8.39 2.87
C ARG A 98 7.13 -8.39 3.68
N ARG A 99 7.15 -9.17 4.74
CA ARG A 99 8.36 -9.37 5.51
C ARG A 99 9.27 -10.36 4.78
N MET A 100 10.55 -10.08 4.80
CA MET A 100 11.56 -10.91 4.17
C MET A 100 12.53 -11.40 5.23
N THR A 101 12.92 -12.68 5.13
CA THR A 101 13.91 -13.24 6.02
C THR A 101 15.31 -12.85 5.55
N GLU A 102 16.28 -12.89 6.48
CA GLU A 102 17.66 -12.68 6.14
C GLU A 102 18.13 -13.70 5.10
N ARG A 103 17.65 -14.93 5.19
CA ARG A 103 17.95 -15.97 4.24
C ARG A 103 17.52 -15.60 2.82
N GLU A 104 16.32 -15.02 2.67
CA GLU A 104 15.83 -14.55 1.38
C GLU A 104 16.71 -13.43 0.84
N LEU A 105 17.19 -12.53 1.71
CA LEU A 105 18.06 -11.42 1.31
C LEU A 105 19.41 -11.93 0.80
N LEU A 106 19.93 -13.01 1.37
CA LEU A 106 21.22 -13.56 1.00
C LEU A 106 21.13 -14.52 -0.18
N ASP A 107 19.93 -14.87 -0.61
CA ASP A 107 19.72 -15.73 -1.76
C ASP A 107 20.13 -15.00 -3.05
N GLY A 108 20.92 -15.65 -3.88
CA GLY A 108 21.34 -15.08 -5.16
C GLY A 108 20.21 -14.80 -6.14
N ARG A 109 18.99 -15.27 -5.84
CA ARG A 109 17.80 -15.04 -6.67
C ARG A 109 16.87 -13.98 -6.06
N LEU A 110 17.35 -13.22 -5.08
CA LEU A 110 16.55 -12.19 -4.41
C LEU A 110 15.89 -11.24 -5.42
N LEU A 111 16.65 -10.79 -6.41
CA LEU A 111 16.12 -9.86 -7.41
C LEU A 111 14.97 -10.46 -8.20
N GLU A 112 15.11 -11.72 -8.64
CA GLU A 112 14.05 -12.41 -9.38
C GLU A 112 12.80 -12.59 -8.54
N PHE A 113 12.94 -13.02 -7.29
CA PHE A 113 11.82 -13.17 -6.37
C PHE A 113 11.11 -11.83 -6.14
N THR A 114 11.90 -10.79 -5.92
CA THR A 114 11.35 -9.46 -5.67
C THR A 114 10.57 -8.95 -6.88
N LEU A 115 11.15 -9.07 -8.08
CA LEU A 115 10.49 -8.63 -9.31
C LEU A 115 9.19 -9.38 -9.56
N GLU A 116 9.18 -10.69 -9.36
CA GLU A 116 7.98 -11.50 -9.57
C GLU A 116 6.87 -11.12 -8.59
N ARG A 117 7.21 -10.93 -7.32
CA ARG A 117 6.23 -10.52 -6.33
C ARG A 117 5.74 -9.11 -6.55
N MET A 118 6.59 -8.21 -7.02
CA MET A 118 6.20 -6.85 -7.38
C MET A 118 5.18 -6.85 -8.51
N ARG A 119 5.27 -7.80 -9.45
CA ARG A 119 4.26 -7.93 -10.51
C ARG A 119 2.87 -8.19 -9.95
N GLN A 120 2.77 -8.95 -8.87
CA GLN A 120 1.50 -9.22 -8.22
C GLN A 120 0.85 -7.96 -7.68
N THR A 121 1.64 -6.94 -7.38
CA THR A 121 1.16 -5.68 -6.83
C THR A 121 0.79 -4.65 -7.91
N GLN A 122 1.12 -4.90 -9.17
CA GLN A 122 0.88 -3.94 -10.25
C GLN A 122 -0.58 -3.51 -10.38
N PRO A 123 -1.56 -4.40 -10.31
CA PRO A 123 -2.96 -3.97 -10.36
C PRO A 123 -3.33 -3.03 -9.22
N PHE A 124 -2.84 -3.29 -8.02
CA PHE A 124 -3.04 -2.41 -6.87
C PHE A 124 -2.38 -1.04 -7.09
N VAL A 125 -1.13 -1.03 -7.52
CA VAL A 125 -0.39 0.21 -7.81
C VAL A 125 -1.10 1.01 -8.90
N ALA A 126 -1.55 0.35 -9.96
CA ALA A 126 -2.25 1.01 -11.06
C ALA A 126 -3.55 1.67 -10.58
N LEU A 127 -4.28 1.00 -9.70
CA LEU A 127 -5.50 1.53 -9.12
C LEU A 127 -5.22 2.76 -8.25
N LEU A 128 -4.21 2.69 -7.39
CA LEU A 128 -3.81 3.83 -6.57
C LEU A 128 -3.36 5.00 -7.43
N ASN A 129 -2.55 4.74 -8.46
CA ASN A 129 -2.06 5.79 -9.36
C ASN A 129 -3.17 6.43 -10.18
N ARG A 130 -4.21 5.68 -10.49
CA ARG A 130 -5.41 6.26 -11.13
C ARG A 130 -6.07 7.28 -10.19
N ALA A 131 -6.20 6.93 -8.92
CA ALA A 131 -6.76 7.84 -7.92
C ALA A 131 -5.88 9.07 -7.70
N VAL A 132 -4.56 8.90 -7.71
CA VAL A 132 -3.60 9.99 -7.56
C VAL A 132 -3.72 10.96 -8.75
N ARG A 133 -3.77 10.44 -9.97
CA ARG A 133 -3.94 11.27 -11.16
C ARG A 133 -5.23 12.07 -11.13
N TYR A 134 -6.31 11.43 -10.72
CA TYR A 134 -7.60 12.09 -10.58
C TYR A 134 -7.52 13.26 -9.57
N ALA A 135 -6.86 13.03 -8.43
CA ALA A 135 -6.66 14.06 -7.44
C ALA A 135 -5.89 15.27 -8.00
N PHE A 136 -4.84 15.01 -8.77
CA PHE A 136 -4.05 16.09 -9.37
C PHE A 136 -4.84 16.87 -10.42
N GLU A 137 -5.66 16.20 -11.20
CA GLU A 137 -6.52 16.85 -12.19
C GLU A 137 -7.55 17.76 -11.52
N GLU A 138 -8.13 17.34 -10.42
CA GLU A 138 -9.09 18.16 -9.67
C GLU A 138 -8.46 19.37 -8.99
N MET A 139 -7.18 19.34 -8.71
CA MET A 139 -6.46 20.46 -8.10
C MET A 139 -6.17 21.60 -9.08
N ARG A 140 -6.42 21.39 -10.35
CA ARG A 140 -6.25 22.44 -11.36
C ARG A 140 -7.50 23.34 -11.40
#